data_02f82151da5e4411f5e5c6d2308ac281
#
_entry.id   02f82151da5e4411f5e5c6d2308ac281
#
_cell.length_a   1.000
_cell.length_b   1.000
_cell.length_c   1.000
_cell.angle_alpha   90.00
_cell.angle_beta   90.00
_cell.angle_gamma   90.00
#
_symmetry.space_group_name_H-M   'P 1'
#
loop_
_entity.id
_entity.type
_entity.pdbx_description
1 polymer ?
#
loop_
_entity_poly.entity_id
_entity_poly.type
_entity_poly.pdbx_seq_one_letter_code
_entity_poly.pdbx_strand_id
1 'polypeptide(L)'
;MTQRIYLFNPDNDLALAHGGGHYIAPPFAQKMQNDLCALPMWYAEPGSMVLVADEAMREWVDSTSERLGFTIKGITPDSLAKANDASFCPWGWSGTIKKRLIKRGVKAHLLPSDAAMEQVRLLAHRRNSIAMHHFIQERTSLPLSPVPVEYDDFNEVLDFATKHPGSYIKMPWSGSGQGVYHAIEPGTIEFERWCKGALKRQESLLCEVGLDRILDFALEFKCENGKAELLGYSVFESDFHSQYNSGIVGSKQHLYDIIASKFPPLHDITPTVTEAVSHIYAANYEGFLGVDMLLYNDGGTTKLNPCVEVNLRATMGLVTCMVGEHILPKGTVGRFKIEYSKSGFPVLQENRIYLTPILPDTHYCAYIGLG
;
A
#
# COMPACT_ATOMS: atom_id res chain seq x y z
N MET A 1 7.68 -27.46 -4.16
CA MET A 1 7.47 -26.00 -4.19
C MET A 1 8.18 -25.39 -2.99
N THR A 2 8.93 -24.33 -3.17
CA THR A 2 9.57 -23.59 -2.07
C THR A 2 8.49 -23.00 -1.19
N GLN A 3 8.54 -23.22 0.12
CA GLN A 3 7.56 -22.70 1.06
C GLN A 3 7.70 -21.18 1.18
N ARG A 4 6.58 -20.43 1.09
CA ARG A 4 6.59 -18.97 1.23
C ARG A 4 6.19 -18.55 2.65
N ILE A 5 6.90 -17.57 3.19
CA ILE A 5 6.63 -16.96 4.50
C ILE A 5 6.24 -15.51 4.30
N TYR A 6 4.99 -15.19 4.56
CA TYR A 6 4.46 -13.84 4.52
C TYR A 6 4.62 -13.16 5.87
N LEU A 7 4.89 -11.86 5.87
CA LEU A 7 5.02 -11.09 7.10
C LEU A 7 4.54 -9.64 6.93
N PHE A 8 3.96 -9.09 7.97
CA PHE A 8 3.43 -7.74 8.01
C PHE A 8 4.45 -6.77 8.63
N ASN A 9 4.93 -5.80 7.85
CA ASN A 9 5.82 -4.73 8.29
C ASN A 9 5.30 -3.37 7.79
N PRO A 10 4.29 -2.79 8.50
CA PRO A 10 3.59 -1.58 8.08
C PRO A 10 4.46 -0.33 8.05
N ASP A 11 5.62 -0.37 8.69
CA ASP A 11 6.62 0.69 8.72
C ASP A 11 7.53 0.74 7.48
N ASN A 12 7.22 -0.02 6.44
CA ASN A 12 8.08 -0.15 5.24
C ASN A 12 8.38 1.20 4.60
N ASP A 13 7.37 2.05 4.38
CA ASP A 13 7.55 3.34 3.72
C ASP A 13 8.40 4.30 4.57
N LEU A 14 8.26 4.25 5.90
CA LEU A 14 9.12 5.01 6.83
C LEU A 14 10.57 4.50 6.78
N ALA A 15 10.77 3.20 6.65
CA ALA A 15 12.09 2.60 6.52
C ALA A 15 12.75 2.99 5.18
N LEU A 16 12.00 3.02 4.08
CA LEU A 16 12.46 3.49 2.77
C LEU A 16 12.81 4.98 2.79
N ALA A 17 11.97 5.82 3.43
CA ALA A 17 12.20 7.25 3.61
C ALA A 17 13.48 7.53 4.41
N HIS A 18 13.77 6.74 5.44
CA HIS A 18 14.99 6.87 6.23
C HIS A 18 16.25 6.50 5.43
N GLY A 19 16.17 5.58 4.48
CA GLY A 19 17.24 5.21 3.55
C GLY A 19 18.43 4.48 4.18
N GLY A 20 18.52 4.41 5.49
CA GLY A 20 19.66 3.82 6.20
C GLY A 20 19.30 2.52 6.93
N GLY A 21 20.32 1.69 7.18
CA GLY A 21 20.11 0.41 7.87
C GLY A 21 19.91 0.49 9.39
N HIS A 22 19.81 1.67 9.97
CA HIS A 22 19.63 1.90 11.41
C HIS A 22 18.23 2.46 11.76
N TYR A 23 17.26 2.35 10.85
CA TYR A 23 15.90 2.76 11.12
C TYR A 23 15.28 1.89 12.24
N ILE A 24 14.69 2.56 13.22
CA ILE A 24 13.90 1.94 14.29
C ILE A 24 12.46 2.39 14.13
N ALA A 25 11.55 1.41 13.99
CA ALA A 25 10.13 1.70 13.88
C ALA A 25 9.62 2.42 15.15
N PRO A 26 8.79 3.45 14.99
CA PRO A 26 8.17 4.12 16.13
C PRO A 26 7.23 3.14 16.89
N PRO A 27 6.98 3.37 18.19
CA PRO A 27 6.20 2.45 19.02
C PRO A 27 4.82 2.11 18.45
N PHE A 28 4.12 3.07 17.85
CA PHE A 28 2.81 2.83 17.23
C PHE A 28 2.89 1.85 16.06
N ALA A 29 3.93 1.94 15.23
CA ALA A 29 4.12 1.05 14.08
C ALA A 29 4.52 -0.38 14.53
N GLN A 30 5.32 -0.48 15.61
CA GLN A 30 5.64 -1.78 16.22
C GLN A 30 4.39 -2.44 16.80
N LYS A 31 3.54 -1.66 17.49
CA LYS A 31 2.26 -2.15 18.02
C LYS A 31 1.31 -2.58 16.92
N MET A 32 1.16 -1.77 15.88
CA MET A 32 0.36 -2.12 14.69
C MET A 32 0.89 -3.39 14.01
N GLN A 33 2.20 -3.53 13.87
CA GLN A 33 2.82 -4.73 13.31
C GLN A 33 2.44 -5.98 14.11
N ASN A 34 2.50 -5.93 15.44
CA ASN A 34 2.19 -7.07 16.29
C ASN A 34 0.71 -7.43 16.23
N ASP A 35 -0.18 -6.42 16.35
CA ASP A 35 -1.63 -6.63 16.42
C ASP A 35 -2.23 -7.10 15.09
N LEU A 36 -1.67 -6.63 13.97
CA LEU A 36 -2.17 -6.92 12.63
C LEU A 36 -1.32 -7.94 11.86
N CYS A 37 -0.39 -8.63 12.52
CA CYS A 37 0.55 -9.56 11.87
C CYS A 37 -0.12 -10.71 11.11
N ALA A 38 -1.38 -11.03 11.41
CA ALA A 38 -2.17 -12.05 10.72
C ALA A 38 -2.75 -11.58 9.36
N LEU A 39 -2.75 -10.26 9.04
CA LEU A 39 -3.32 -9.73 7.80
C LEU A 39 -2.83 -10.43 6.51
N PRO A 40 -1.55 -10.83 6.39
CA PRO A 40 -1.10 -11.52 5.18
C PRO A 40 -1.83 -12.83 4.87
N MET A 41 -2.49 -13.47 5.84
CA MET A 41 -3.23 -14.71 5.58
C MET A 41 -4.32 -14.57 4.52
N TRP A 42 -4.85 -13.34 4.35
CA TRP A 42 -5.97 -13.06 3.46
C TRP A 42 -5.59 -12.96 1.99
N TYR A 43 -4.27 -12.81 1.69
CA TYR A 43 -3.75 -12.78 0.32
C TYR A 43 -2.58 -13.74 0.08
N ALA A 44 -2.16 -14.48 1.10
CA ALA A 44 -1.10 -15.46 0.98
C ALA A 44 -1.53 -16.63 0.08
N GLU A 45 -0.58 -17.15 -0.69
CA GLU A 45 -0.83 -18.30 -1.54
C GLU A 45 -1.11 -19.57 -0.72
N PRO A 46 -1.92 -20.49 -1.23
CA PRO A 46 -2.16 -21.77 -0.59
C PRO A 46 -0.86 -22.53 -0.25
N GLY A 47 -0.79 -23.13 0.94
CA GLY A 47 0.39 -23.85 1.42
C GLY A 47 1.49 -22.96 2.01
N SER A 48 1.27 -21.66 2.09
CA SER A 48 2.21 -20.68 2.67
C SER A 48 2.11 -20.60 4.20
N MET A 49 3.08 -19.90 4.79
CA MET A 49 3.09 -19.56 6.21
C MET A 49 2.97 -18.06 6.41
N VAL A 50 2.42 -17.64 7.56
CA VAL A 50 2.34 -16.26 8.00
C VAL A 50 3.11 -16.11 9.30
N LEU A 51 4.10 -15.21 9.31
CA LEU A 51 4.86 -14.88 10.51
C LEU A 51 4.00 -14.02 11.43
N VAL A 52 3.73 -14.51 12.61
CA VAL A 52 2.92 -13.85 13.63
C VAL A 52 3.73 -13.52 14.88
N ALA A 53 3.18 -12.68 15.76
CA ALA A 53 3.90 -12.14 16.91
C ALA A 53 4.19 -13.21 17.98
N ASP A 54 3.22 -14.08 18.23
CA ASP A 54 3.24 -15.03 19.34
C ASP A 54 2.38 -16.29 19.04
N GLU A 55 2.31 -17.17 20.03
CA GLU A 55 1.60 -18.45 19.92
C GLU A 55 0.08 -18.28 19.82
N ALA A 56 -0.50 -17.31 20.54
CA ALA A 56 -1.94 -17.06 20.47
C ALA A 56 -2.37 -16.60 19.07
N MET A 57 -1.56 -15.73 18.45
CA MET A 57 -1.76 -15.33 17.04
C MET A 57 -1.60 -16.52 16.09
N ARG A 58 -0.64 -17.41 16.35
CA ARG A 58 -0.42 -18.62 15.54
C ARG A 58 -1.65 -19.55 15.59
N GLU A 59 -2.15 -19.82 16.78
CA GLU A 59 -3.35 -20.64 16.97
C GLU A 59 -4.57 -20.05 16.28
N TRP A 60 -4.73 -18.72 16.35
CA TRP A 60 -5.81 -18.03 15.66
C TRP A 60 -5.71 -18.17 14.14
N VAL A 61 -4.51 -18.00 13.54
CA VAL A 61 -4.28 -18.18 12.11
C VAL A 61 -4.59 -19.62 11.70
N ASP A 62 -4.07 -20.61 12.43
CA ASP A 62 -4.29 -22.04 12.15
C ASP A 62 -5.76 -22.42 12.20
N SER A 63 -6.47 -22.02 13.27
CA SER A 63 -7.91 -22.31 13.46
C SER A 63 -8.79 -21.58 12.44
N THR A 64 -8.45 -20.32 12.10
CA THR A 64 -9.18 -19.56 11.09
C THR A 64 -8.97 -20.16 9.70
N SER A 65 -7.73 -20.55 9.38
CA SER A 65 -7.38 -21.22 8.14
C SER A 65 -8.17 -22.54 7.99
N GLU A 66 -8.20 -23.36 9.01
CA GLU A 66 -8.95 -24.62 9.02
C GLU A 66 -10.47 -24.40 8.83
N ARG A 67 -11.05 -23.47 9.57
CA ARG A 67 -12.48 -23.12 9.48
C ARG A 67 -12.89 -22.64 8.10
N LEU A 68 -11.99 -21.93 7.38
CA LEU A 68 -12.25 -21.39 6.05
C LEU A 68 -11.79 -22.33 4.91
N GLY A 69 -11.19 -23.48 5.23
CA GLY A 69 -10.67 -24.40 4.24
C GLY A 69 -9.39 -23.90 3.55
N PHE A 70 -8.66 -22.96 4.19
CA PHE A 70 -7.37 -22.52 3.72
C PHE A 70 -6.27 -23.51 4.11
N THR A 71 -5.13 -23.41 3.42
CA THR A 71 -3.93 -24.21 3.74
C THR A 71 -2.78 -23.35 4.28
N ILE A 72 -3.13 -22.21 4.88
CA ILE A 72 -2.20 -21.26 5.50
C ILE A 72 -1.87 -21.71 6.92
N LYS A 73 -0.61 -21.57 7.35
CA LYS A 73 -0.15 -21.87 8.70
C LYS A 73 0.51 -20.66 9.35
N GLY A 74 0.26 -20.46 10.63
CA GLY A 74 0.99 -19.47 11.43
C GLY A 74 2.37 -20.01 11.83
N ILE A 75 3.39 -19.13 11.87
CA ILE A 75 4.68 -19.43 12.48
C ILE A 75 5.13 -18.29 13.38
N THR A 76 5.83 -18.62 14.48
CA THR A 76 6.38 -17.64 15.41
C THR A 76 7.85 -17.31 15.06
N PRO A 77 8.39 -16.19 15.57
CA PRO A 77 9.78 -15.80 15.32
C PRO A 77 10.82 -16.86 15.67
N ASP A 78 10.59 -17.68 16.68
CA ASP A 78 11.50 -18.72 17.12
C ASP A 78 11.66 -19.84 16.07
N SER A 79 10.70 -19.96 15.19
CA SER A 79 10.72 -20.96 14.11
C SER A 79 11.48 -20.50 12.86
N LEU A 80 11.77 -19.20 12.72
CA LEU A 80 12.40 -18.63 11.51
C LEU A 80 13.80 -19.17 11.23
N ALA A 81 14.60 -19.39 12.27
CA ALA A 81 15.96 -19.95 12.12
C ALA A 81 15.96 -21.35 11.50
N LYS A 82 14.83 -22.06 11.54
CA LYS A 82 14.66 -23.41 10.97
C LYS A 82 14.16 -23.39 9.53
N ALA A 83 13.76 -22.25 9.00
CA ALA A 83 13.23 -22.08 7.64
C ALA A 83 14.37 -22.04 6.59
N ASN A 84 15.05 -23.16 6.38
CA ASN A 84 16.28 -23.23 5.59
C ASN A 84 16.10 -23.07 4.08
N ASP A 85 14.87 -23.30 3.56
CA ASP A 85 14.55 -23.30 2.13
C ASP A 85 13.29 -22.47 1.83
N ALA A 86 12.93 -21.52 2.72
CA ALA A 86 11.77 -20.69 2.55
C ALA A 86 12.08 -19.43 1.74
N SER A 87 11.09 -18.97 0.98
CA SER A 87 11.06 -17.65 0.35
C SER A 87 10.30 -16.69 1.24
N PHE A 88 10.83 -15.50 1.46
CA PHE A 88 10.20 -14.48 2.33
C PHE A 88 9.42 -13.47 1.49
N CYS A 89 8.19 -13.21 1.90
CA CYS A 89 7.26 -12.29 1.26
C CYS A 89 6.80 -11.22 2.28
N PRO A 90 7.62 -10.20 2.58
CA PRO A 90 7.22 -9.13 3.50
C PRO A 90 6.12 -8.28 2.86
N TRP A 91 5.38 -7.55 3.71
CA TRP A 91 4.45 -6.52 3.26
C TRP A 91 5.13 -5.55 2.30
N GLY A 92 6.35 -5.12 2.62
CA GLY A 92 7.22 -4.41 1.72
C GLY A 92 8.69 -4.69 2.00
N TRP A 93 9.49 -4.75 0.95
CA TRP A 93 10.93 -4.92 1.03
C TRP A 93 11.65 -3.62 1.36
N SER A 94 12.59 -3.68 2.29
CA SER A 94 13.53 -2.61 2.63
C SER A 94 14.79 -3.20 3.28
N GLY A 95 15.89 -2.45 3.29
CA GLY A 95 17.09 -2.86 4.00
C GLY A 95 16.85 -3.12 5.50
N THR A 96 15.85 -2.47 6.09
CA THR A 96 15.46 -2.67 7.49
C THR A 96 14.87 -4.05 7.74
N ILE A 97 13.87 -4.47 6.94
CA ILE A 97 13.26 -5.79 7.13
C ILE A 97 14.26 -6.91 6.85
N LYS A 98 15.12 -6.77 5.84
CA LYS A 98 16.22 -7.71 5.59
C LYS A 98 17.10 -7.89 6.82
N LYS A 99 17.55 -6.78 7.45
CA LYS A 99 18.37 -6.83 8.67
C LYS A 99 17.63 -7.46 9.86
N ARG A 100 16.33 -7.15 10.02
CA ARG A 100 15.49 -7.78 11.07
C ARG A 100 15.41 -9.29 10.90
N LEU A 101 15.25 -9.78 9.68
CA LEU A 101 15.21 -11.22 9.38
C LEU A 101 16.55 -11.89 9.66
N ILE A 102 17.68 -11.30 9.25
CA ILE A 102 19.02 -11.80 9.56
C ILE A 102 19.24 -11.87 11.08
N LYS A 103 18.85 -10.81 11.82
CA LYS A 103 18.97 -10.80 13.28
C LYS A 103 18.15 -11.91 13.96
N ARG A 104 17.09 -12.39 13.32
CA ARG A 104 16.25 -13.53 13.75
C ARG A 104 16.74 -14.89 13.25
N GLY A 105 17.95 -14.95 12.69
CA GLY A 105 18.62 -16.20 12.28
C GLY A 105 18.32 -16.65 10.85
N VAL A 106 17.60 -15.82 10.04
CA VAL A 106 17.42 -16.12 8.62
C VAL A 106 18.75 -16.00 7.88
N LYS A 107 19.10 -17.00 7.09
CA LYS A 107 20.34 -17.01 6.32
C LYS A 107 20.31 -15.96 5.21
N ALA A 108 21.39 -15.17 5.08
CA ALA A 108 21.44 -14.05 4.16
C ALA A 108 21.23 -14.43 2.68
N HIS A 109 21.60 -15.65 2.27
CA HIS A 109 21.43 -16.12 0.90
C HIS A 109 19.96 -16.40 0.52
N LEU A 110 19.05 -16.50 1.50
CA LEU A 110 17.59 -16.61 1.28
C LEU A 110 16.91 -15.25 1.07
N LEU A 111 17.65 -14.17 1.22
CA LEU A 111 17.13 -12.80 1.17
C LEU A 111 17.72 -12.06 -0.02
N PRO A 112 17.00 -11.06 -0.57
CA PRO A 112 17.51 -10.24 -1.65
C PRO A 112 18.85 -9.58 -1.32
N SER A 113 19.69 -9.31 -2.32
CA SER A 113 20.96 -8.61 -2.14
C SER A 113 20.76 -7.16 -1.63
N ASP A 114 21.83 -6.51 -1.14
CA ASP A 114 21.75 -5.11 -0.74
C ASP A 114 21.50 -4.19 -1.97
N ALA A 115 22.06 -4.56 -3.13
CA ALA A 115 21.78 -3.87 -4.38
C ALA A 115 20.29 -3.97 -4.78
N ALA A 116 19.66 -5.14 -4.59
CA ALA A 116 18.22 -5.29 -4.82
C ALA A 116 17.40 -4.43 -3.85
N MET A 117 17.82 -4.29 -2.58
CA MET A 117 17.14 -3.41 -1.62
C MET A 117 17.26 -1.92 -1.99
N GLU A 118 18.40 -1.49 -2.50
CA GLU A 118 18.55 -0.12 -3.02
C GLU A 118 17.71 0.09 -4.28
N GLN A 119 17.65 -0.89 -5.18
CA GLN A 119 16.77 -0.83 -6.35
C GLN A 119 15.29 -0.70 -5.95
N VAL A 120 14.82 -1.46 -4.96
CA VAL A 120 13.46 -1.32 -4.41
C VAL A 120 13.23 0.11 -3.88
N ARG A 121 14.20 0.68 -3.17
CA ARG A 121 14.11 2.05 -2.68
C ARG A 121 14.00 3.07 -3.82
N LEU A 122 14.80 2.93 -4.87
CA LEU A 122 14.74 3.80 -6.06
C LEU A 122 13.42 3.66 -6.80
N LEU A 123 12.91 2.44 -6.95
CA LEU A 123 11.61 2.18 -7.58
C LEU A 123 10.43 2.73 -6.74
N ALA A 124 10.54 2.73 -5.41
CA ALA A 124 9.52 3.31 -4.53
C ALA A 124 9.54 4.85 -4.48
N HIS A 125 10.48 5.52 -5.17
CA HIS A 125 10.52 6.98 -5.24
C HIS A 125 9.34 7.50 -6.06
N ARG A 126 8.60 8.48 -5.55
CA ARG A 126 7.40 9.04 -6.21
C ARG A 126 7.65 9.62 -7.61
N ARG A 127 8.90 9.97 -7.97
CA ARG A 127 9.21 10.38 -9.37
C ARG A 127 8.82 9.34 -10.41
N ASN A 128 8.74 8.07 -10.02
CA ASN A 128 8.33 7.02 -10.95
C ASN A 128 6.85 7.13 -11.36
N SER A 129 6.02 7.89 -10.63
CA SER A 129 4.67 8.25 -11.09
C SER A 129 4.71 9.11 -12.36
N ILE A 130 5.71 9.96 -12.53
CA ILE A 130 5.94 10.74 -13.76
C ILE A 130 6.18 9.81 -14.95
N ALA A 131 7.05 8.80 -14.77
CA ALA A 131 7.30 7.79 -15.80
C ALA A 131 6.02 6.99 -16.14
N MET A 132 5.22 6.62 -15.12
CA MET A 132 3.91 6.00 -15.32
C MET A 132 2.97 6.87 -16.14
N HIS A 133 2.85 8.16 -15.80
CA HIS A 133 2.01 9.10 -16.54
C HIS A 133 2.42 9.18 -18.01
N HIS A 134 3.71 9.39 -18.30
CA HIS A 134 4.19 9.49 -19.68
C HIS A 134 3.94 8.20 -20.46
N PHE A 135 4.27 7.04 -19.88
CA PHE A 135 4.06 5.75 -20.53
C PHE A 135 2.60 5.54 -20.92
N ILE A 136 1.67 5.87 -20.00
CA ILE A 136 0.24 5.72 -20.23
C ILE A 136 -0.27 6.76 -21.24
N GLN A 137 0.15 8.02 -21.12
CA GLN A 137 -0.28 9.10 -22.00
C GLN A 137 0.10 8.86 -23.47
N GLU A 138 1.27 8.26 -23.73
CA GLU A 138 1.71 7.90 -25.07
C GLU A 138 0.86 6.78 -25.74
N ARG A 139 0.10 6.01 -24.95
CA ARG A 139 -0.61 4.80 -25.39
C ARG A 139 -2.13 4.89 -25.28
N THR A 140 -2.66 6.03 -24.87
CA THR A 140 -4.11 6.27 -24.80
C THR A 140 -4.47 7.64 -25.34
N SER A 141 -5.66 7.75 -25.92
CA SER A 141 -6.27 9.03 -26.29
C SER A 141 -7.19 9.59 -25.19
N LEU A 142 -7.29 8.91 -24.06
CA LEU A 142 -8.13 9.37 -22.95
C LEU A 142 -7.58 10.65 -22.35
N PRO A 143 -8.45 11.60 -21.96
CA PRO A 143 -8.02 12.80 -21.25
C PRO A 143 -7.55 12.44 -19.84
N LEU A 144 -6.26 12.62 -19.61
CA LEU A 144 -5.62 12.36 -18.31
C LEU A 144 -5.37 13.66 -17.55
N SER A 145 -5.07 13.52 -16.25
CA SER A 145 -4.58 14.64 -15.42
C SER A 145 -3.25 15.19 -15.93
N PRO A 146 -2.90 16.44 -15.58
CA PRO A 146 -1.55 16.94 -15.76
C PRO A 146 -0.51 16.00 -15.12
N VAL A 147 0.63 15.86 -15.78
CA VAL A 147 1.76 15.07 -15.26
C VAL A 147 2.35 15.78 -14.03
N PRO A 148 2.65 15.06 -12.94
CA PRO A 148 3.37 15.62 -11.80
C PRO A 148 4.75 16.16 -12.21
N VAL A 149 5.26 17.14 -11.46
CA VAL A 149 6.59 17.73 -11.70
C VAL A 149 7.44 17.58 -10.44
N GLU A 150 8.71 17.22 -10.61
CA GLU A 150 9.67 17.14 -9.51
C GLU A 150 10.58 18.37 -9.50
N TYR A 151 10.77 18.97 -8.33
CA TYR A 151 11.67 20.10 -8.11
C TYR A 151 12.60 19.84 -6.92
N ASP A 152 13.82 20.35 -7.01
CA ASP A 152 14.85 20.32 -5.95
C ASP A 152 15.15 21.73 -5.38
N ASP A 153 14.54 22.78 -5.94
CA ASP A 153 14.61 24.17 -5.48
C ASP A 153 13.29 24.65 -4.90
N PHE A 154 13.37 25.35 -3.76
CA PHE A 154 12.18 25.88 -3.07
C PHE A 154 11.45 26.93 -3.90
N ASN A 155 12.14 27.77 -4.66
CA ASN A 155 11.48 28.84 -5.42
C ASN A 155 10.66 28.26 -6.58
N GLU A 156 11.12 27.15 -7.18
CA GLU A 156 10.35 26.42 -8.21
C GLU A 156 9.09 25.78 -7.61
N VAL A 157 9.20 25.19 -6.40
CA VAL A 157 8.04 24.65 -5.66
C VAL A 157 7.05 25.76 -5.33
N LEU A 158 7.54 26.92 -4.86
CA LEU A 158 6.69 28.08 -4.52
C LEU A 158 6.00 28.64 -5.78
N ASP A 159 6.74 28.77 -6.89
CA ASP A 159 6.19 29.24 -8.17
C ASP A 159 5.10 28.30 -8.68
N PHE A 160 5.34 26.98 -8.63
CA PHE A 160 4.33 25.98 -8.99
C PHE A 160 3.08 26.09 -8.10
N ALA A 161 3.25 26.10 -6.77
CA ALA A 161 2.13 26.19 -5.83
C ALA A 161 1.34 27.51 -5.97
N THR A 162 2.02 28.62 -6.28
CA THR A 162 1.39 29.92 -6.52
C THR A 162 0.57 29.93 -7.80
N LYS A 163 1.05 29.27 -8.86
CA LYS A 163 0.31 29.11 -10.12
C LYS A 163 -0.86 28.13 -10.01
N HIS A 164 -0.77 27.19 -9.08
CA HIS A 164 -1.77 26.13 -8.86
C HIS A 164 -2.21 26.06 -7.39
N PRO A 165 -2.99 27.05 -6.89
CA PRO A 165 -3.49 27.02 -5.51
C PRO A 165 -4.28 25.74 -5.24
N GLY A 166 -4.07 25.13 -4.05
CA GLY A 166 -4.66 23.83 -3.73
C GLY A 166 -3.88 22.63 -4.30
N SER A 167 -2.66 22.85 -4.82
CA SER A 167 -1.78 21.78 -5.24
C SER A 167 -1.29 20.92 -4.07
N TYR A 168 -0.84 19.69 -4.37
CA TYR A 168 -0.24 18.78 -3.41
C TYR A 168 1.27 18.73 -3.62
N ILE A 169 2.00 18.99 -2.55
CA ILE A 169 3.47 18.91 -2.52
C ILE A 169 3.86 17.69 -1.71
N LYS A 170 4.56 16.74 -2.33
CA LYS A 170 4.79 15.41 -1.75
C LYS A 170 6.29 15.12 -1.60
N MET A 171 6.68 14.59 -0.46
CA MET A 171 8.04 14.06 -0.26
C MET A 171 8.24 12.79 -1.12
N PRO A 172 9.45 12.55 -1.66
CA PRO A 172 9.81 11.39 -2.47
C PRO A 172 9.42 10.03 -1.87
N TRP A 173 9.68 9.87 -0.58
CA TRP A 173 9.32 8.67 0.17
C TRP A 173 8.51 9.08 1.39
N SER A 174 7.29 8.63 1.45
CA SER A 174 6.44 8.75 2.63
C SER A 174 5.28 7.76 2.50
N GLY A 175 4.57 7.52 3.58
CA GLY A 175 3.40 6.64 3.60
C GLY A 175 2.30 7.20 4.47
N SER A 176 1.09 6.71 4.29
CA SER A 176 -0.09 7.02 5.11
C SER A 176 -0.38 8.53 5.22
N GLY A 177 -0.28 9.27 4.12
CA GLY A 177 -0.51 10.72 4.09
C GLY A 177 0.58 11.58 4.77
N GLN A 178 1.53 10.97 5.47
CA GLN A 178 2.68 11.69 6.03
C GLN A 178 3.59 12.14 4.88
N GLY A 179 4.13 13.37 4.97
CA GLY A 179 4.99 13.92 3.92
C GLY A 179 4.23 14.42 2.68
N VAL A 180 2.95 14.73 2.83
CA VAL A 180 2.11 15.44 1.85
C VAL A 180 1.67 16.77 2.46
N TYR A 181 1.83 17.85 1.70
CA TYR A 181 1.37 19.19 2.06
C TYR A 181 0.35 19.67 1.04
N HIS A 182 -0.83 20.07 1.49
CA HIS A 182 -1.86 20.66 0.66
C HIS A 182 -1.68 22.17 0.63
N ALA A 183 -1.18 22.72 -0.47
CA ALA A 183 -0.79 24.12 -0.65
C ALA A 183 -2.01 25.01 -0.98
N ILE A 184 -2.90 25.21 -0.02
CA ILE A 184 -4.06 26.11 -0.17
C ILE A 184 -3.58 27.58 -0.23
N GLU A 185 -2.68 27.94 0.69
CA GLU A 185 -2.09 29.28 0.78
C GLU A 185 -0.55 29.16 0.66
N PRO A 186 -0.01 29.09 -0.55
CA PRO A 186 1.43 29.07 -0.78
C PRO A 186 2.08 30.40 -0.36
N GLY A 187 3.35 30.34 0.07
CA GLY A 187 4.10 31.53 0.52
C GLY A 187 3.94 31.87 2.00
N THR A 188 3.19 31.08 2.77
CA THR A 188 3.15 31.20 4.22
C THR A 188 4.47 30.71 4.85
N ILE A 189 4.80 31.21 6.04
CA ILE A 189 5.99 30.76 6.81
C ILE A 189 5.93 29.24 7.08
N GLU A 190 4.73 28.69 7.28
CA GLU A 190 4.53 27.27 7.50
C GLU A 190 4.86 26.47 6.25
N PHE A 191 4.34 26.85 5.09
CA PHE A 191 4.63 26.25 3.79
C PHE A 191 6.14 26.27 3.50
N GLU A 192 6.79 27.44 3.65
CA GLU A 192 8.22 27.58 3.42
C GLU A 192 9.03 26.66 4.36
N ARG A 193 8.72 26.65 5.65
CA ARG A 193 9.39 25.80 6.63
C ARG A 193 9.25 24.33 6.31
N TRP A 194 8.04 23.91 5.93
CA TRP A 194 7.78 22.52 5.57
C TRP A 194 8.55 22.11 4.32
N CYS A 195 8.46 22.88 3.23
CA CYS A 195 9.15 22.60 1.97
C CYS A 195 10.66 22.56 2.14
N LYS A 196 11.27 23.58 2.75
CA LYS A 196 12.73 23.63 3.00
C LYS A 196 13.18 22.49 3.90
N GLY A 197 12.39 22.14 4.92
CA GLY A 197 12.66 21.00 5.78
C GLY A 197 12.57 19.65 5.05
N ALA A 198 11.65 19.52 4.12
CA ALA A 198 11.48 18.31 3.31
C ALA A 198 12.59 18.17 2.25
N LEU A 199 12.91 19.24 1.52
CA LEU A 199 14.05 19.30 0.59
C LEU A 199 15.38 18.93 1.26
N LYS A 200 15.63 19.46 2.47
CA LYS A 200 16.83 19.11 3.25
C LYS A 200 16.91 17.63 3.59
N ARG A 201 15.77 16.95 3.78
CA ARG A 201 15.73 15.53 4.16
C ARG A 201 15.77 14.56 2.99
N GLN A 202 15.13 14.92 1.87
CA GLN A 202 14.90 14.00 0.76
C GLN A 202 15.24 14.58 -0.61
N GLU A 203 15.93 15.73 -0.65
CA GLU A 203 16.57 16.37 -1.81
C GLU A 203 15.60 16.91 -2.88
N SER A 204 14.38 16.39 -3.01
CA SER A 204 13.39 16.86 -3.99
C SER A 204 11.97 16.80 -3.42
N LEU A 205 11.03 17.41 -4.15
CA LEU A 205 9.60 17.38 -3.88
C LEU A 205 8.84 17.14 -5.19
N LEU A 206 7.81 16.31 -5.14
CA LEU A 206 6.87 16.10 -6.25
C LEU A 206 5.69 17.05 -6.07
N CYS A 207 5.37 17.82 -7.13
CA CYS A 207 4.28 18.79 -7.17
C CYS A 207 3.18 18.31 -8.10
N GLU A 208 1.95 18.29 -7.61
CA GLU A 208 0.76 17.88 -8.36
C GLU A 208 -0.33 18.95 -8.26
N VAL A 209 -1.05 19.18 -9.34
CA VAL A 209 -2.23 20.07 -9.29
C VAL A 209 -3.34 19.46 -8.42
N GLY A 210 -4.07 20.31 -7.69
CA GLY A 210 -5.27 19.88 -6.97
C GLY A 210 -6.38 19.50 -7.95
N LEU A 211 -7.04 18.37 -7.72
CA LEU A 211 -8.11 17.84 -8.57
C LEU A 211 -9.41 17.74 -7.79
N ASP A 212 -10.54 18.04 -8.45
CA ASP A 212 -11.89 17.88 -7.88
C ASP A 212 -12.28 16.40 -7.83
N ARG A 213 -12.01 15.77 -6.71
CA ARG A 213 -12.03 14.32 -6.48
C ARG A 213 -13.45 13.73 -6.56
N ILE A 214 -13.62 12.67 -7.38
CA ILE A 214 -14.87 11.89 -7.50
C ILE A 214 -14.73 10.53 -6.82
N LEU A 215 -13.61 9.82 -7.06
CA LEU A 215 -13.41 8.45 -6.57
C LEU A 215 -11.93 8.11 -6.47
N ASP A 216 -11.50 7.66 -5.29
CA ASP A 216 -10.19 7.04 -5.10
C ASP A 216 -10.31 5.52 -5.31
N PHE A 217 -9.39 4.98 -6.10
CA PHE A 217 -9.31 3.54 -6.34
C PHE A 217 -7.88 3.13 -6.66
N ALA A 218 -7.59 1.85 -6.60
CA ALA A 218 -6.30 1.33 -7.04
C ALA A 218 -6.45 0.07 -7.89
N LEU A 219 -5.43 -0.19 -8.70
CA LEU A 219 -5.18 -1.46 -9.33
C LEU A 219 -4.11 -2.19 -8.52
N GLU A 220 -4.45 -3.41 -8.09
CA GLU A 220 -3.57 -4.25 -7.27
C GLU A 220 -2.88 -5.31 -8.12
N PHE A 221 -1.56 -5.39 -8.01
CA PHE A 221 -0.73 -6.25 -8.87
C PHE A 221 0.16 -7.19 -8.06
N LYS A 222 0.52 -8.31 -8.69
CA LYS A 222 1.66 -9.14 -8.34
C LYS A 222 2.69 -9.06 -9.46
N CYS A 223 3.92 -8.72 -9.11
CA CYS A 223 5.07 -8.76 -10.02
C CYS A 223 5.86 -10.03 -9.77
N GLU A 224 6.05 -10.83 -10.79
CA GLU A 224 6.81 -12.07 -10.73
C GLU A 224 7.38 -12.38 -12.13
N ASN A 225 8.65 -12.84 -12.19
CA ASN A 225 9.31 -13.23 -13.45
C ASN A 225 9.29 -12.10 -14.53
N GLY A 226 9.45 -10.86 -14.13
CA GLY A 226 9.49 -9.71 -15.04
C GLY A 226 8.14 -9.29 -15.60
N LYS A 227 7.03 -9.75 -15.05
CA LYS A 227 5.67 -9.43 -15.49
C LYS A 227 4.81 -8.99 -14.32
N ALA A 228 3.88 -8.08 -14.58
CA ALA A 228 2.83 -7.71 -13.65
C ALA A 228 1.52 -8.45 -14.01
N GLU A 229 0.93 -9.07 -13.01
CA GLU A 229 -0.39 -9.68 -13.07
C GLU A 229 -1.37 -8.81 -12.27
N LEU A 230 -2.48 -8.40 -12.90
CA LEU A 230 -3.55 -7.70 -12.22
C LEU A 230 -4.32 -8.67 -11.32
N LEU A 231 -4.33 -8.43 -10.02
CA LEU A 231 -5.09 -9.23 -9.06
C LEU A 231 -6.53 -8.74 -8.92
N GLY A 232 -6.76 -7.44 -9.11
CA GLY A 232 -8.07 -6.82 -9.06
C GLY A 232 -8.02 -5.33 -8.76
N TYR A 233 -9.16 -4.81 -8.35
CA TYR A 233 -9.39 -3.40 -8.05
C TYR A 233 -9.67 -3.22 -6.56
N SER A 234 -9.28 -2.09 -6.02
CA SER A 234 -9.72 -1.64 -4.70
C SER A 234 -10.35 -0.25 -4.81
N VAL A 235 -11.38 -0.01 -4.02
CA VAL A 235 -12.06 1.28 -3.92
C VAL A 235 -12.00 1.69 -2.47
N PHE A 236 -11.51 2.91 -2.21
CA PHE A 236 -11.26 3.37 -0.85
C PHE A 236 -11.65 4.83 -0.64
N GLU A 237 -11.76 5.21 0.61
CA GLU A 237 -11.96 6.58 1.05
C GLU A 237 -10.72 7.02 1.81
N SER A 238 -10.26 8.23 1.48
CA SER A 238 -9.22 8.92 2.22
C SER A 238 -9.85 10.05 3.04
N ASP A 239 -9.25 10.36 4.20
CA ASP A 239 -9.67 11.51 5.00
C ASP A 239 -9.17 12.85 4.40
N PHE A 240 -9.45 13.93 5.11
CA PHE A 240 -9.01 15.28 4.72
C PHE A 240 -7.49 15.44 4.62
N HIS A 241 -6.73 14.60 5.33
CA HIS A 241 -5.26 14.56 5.30
C HIS A 241 -4.71 13.58 4.27
N SER A 242 -5.53 13.06 3.36
CA SER A 242 -5.18 12.02 2.39
C SER A 242 -4.71 10.71 3.04
N GLN A 243 -5.17 10.43 4.27
CA GLN A 243 -4.91 9.17 4.95
C GLN A 243 -6.02 8.17 4.64
N TYR A 244 -5.64 6.92 4.42
CA TYR A 244 -6.58 5.83 4.21
C TYR A 244 -7.53 5.70 5.42
N ASN A 245 -8.82 5.77 5.17
CA ASN A 245 -9.88 5.69 6.18
C ASN A 245 -10.63 4.35 6.12
N SER A 246 -11.06 3.95 4.93
CA SER A 246 -11.81 2.71 4.74
C SER A 246 -11.71 2.21 3.29
N GLY A 247 -11.89 0.91 3.08
CA GLY A 247 -12.02 0.33 1.75
C GLY A 247 -13.35 -0.41 1.58
N ILE A 248 -13.89 -0.41 0.38
CA ILE A 248 -15.05 -1.24 0.03
C ILE A 248 -14.58 -2.67 -0.13
N VAL A 249 -15.32 -3.61 0.44
CA VAL A 249 -15.10 -5.06 0.31
C VAL A 249 -16.30 -5.67 -0.38
N GLY A 250 -16.07 -6.41 -1.44
CA GLY A 250 -17.09 -7.09 -2.24
C GLY A 250 -16.44 -8.05 -3.22
N SER A 251 -17.21 -8.60 -4.14
CA SER A 251 -16.62 -9.39 -5.24
C SER A 251 -15.75 -8.52 -6.15
N LYS A 252 -14.75 -9.10 -6.82
CA LYS A 252 -13.91 -8.38 -7.78
C LYS A 252 -14.74 -7.68 -8.86
N GLN A 253 -15.81 -8.33 -9.32
CA GLN A 253 -16.75 -7.75 -10.28
C GLN A 253 -17.47 -6.52 -9.71
N HIS A 254 -17.91 -6.57 -8.45
CA HIS A 254 -18.56 -5.44 -7.81
C HIS A 254 -17.64 -4.22 -7.69
N LEU A 255 -16.38 -4.42 -7.30
CA LEU A 255 -15.38 -3.35 -7.22
C LEU A 255 -15.10 -2.74 -8.61
N TYR A 256 -14.98 -3.58 -9.64
CA TYR A 256 -14.86 -3.13 -11.02
C TYR A 256 -16.07 -2.28 -11.44
N ASP A 257 -17.30 -2.75 -11.16
CA ASP A 257 -18.54 -2.08 -11.57
C ASP A 257 -18.72 -0.71 -10.93
N ILE A 258 -18.27 -0.54 -9.67
CA ILE A 258 -18.26 0.78 -9.01
C ILE A 258 -17.44 1.79 -9.81
N ILE A 259 -16.24 1.41 -10.26
CA ILE A 259 -15.34 2.30 -11.00
C ILE A 259 -15.87 2.51 -12.42
N ALA A 260 -16.23 1.41 -13.12
CA ALA A 260 -16.69 1.43 -14.49
C ALA A 260 -17.99 2.22 -14.67
N SER A 261 -18.89 2.23 -13.67
CA SER A 261 -20.09 3.05 -13.66
C SER A 261 -19.82 4.56 -13.73
N LYS A 262 -18.66 5.01 -13.23
CA LYS A 262 -18.23 6.41 -13.24
C LYS A 262 -17.24 6.71 -14.36
N PHE A 263 -16.53 5.69 -14.83
CA PHE A 263 -15.50 5.78 -15.86
C PHE A 263 -15.55 4.55 -16.77
N PRO A 264 -16.46 4.50 -17.78
CA PRO A 264 -16.58 3.37 -18.69
C PRO A 264 -15.29 2.94 -19.39
N PRO A 265 -14.33 3.84 -19.74
CA PRO A 265 -13.06 3.46 -20.35
C PRO A 265 -12.09 2.66 -19.44
N LEU A 266 -12.49 2.28 -18.21
CA LEU A 266 -11.66 1.48 -17.30
C LEU A 266 -11.16 0.19 -17.98
N HIS A 267 -12.00 -0.46 -18.77
CA HIS A 267 -11.62 -1.67 -19.51
C HIS A 267 -10.45 -1.42 -20.48
N ASP A 268 -10.45 -0.29 -21.17
CA ASP A 268 -9.45 0.03 -22.17
C ASP A 268 -8.12 0.48 -21.57
N ILE A 269 -8.17 1.19 -20.42
CA ILE A 269 -6.97 1.73 -19.77
C ILE A 269 -6.22 0.69 -18.91
N THR A 270 -6.94 -0.28 -18.34
CA THR A 270 -6.36 -1.30 -17.46
C THR A 270 -5.19 -2.07 -18.10
N PRO A 271 -5.26 -2.55 -19.36
CA PRO A 271 -4.12 -3.19 -20.02
C PRO A 271 -2.91 -2.27 -20.15
N THR A 272 -3.12 -1.00 -20.46
CA THR A 272 -2.04 -0.01 -20.59
C THR A 272 -1.33 0.25 -19.26
N VAL A 273 -2.10 0.34 -18.16
CA VAL A 273 -1.52 0.46 -16.80
C VAL A 273 -0.74 -0.81 -16.45
N THR A 274 -1.27 -2.00 -16.77
CA THR A 274 -0.59 -3.28 -16.53
C THR A 274 0.74 -3.38 -17.30
N GLU A 275 0.76 -2.91 -18.54
CA GLU A 275 1.98 -2.84 -19.35
C GLU A 275 2.99 -1.85 -18.75
N ALA A 276 2.55 -0.68 -18.30
CA ALA A 276 3.38 0.31 -17.62
C ALA A 276 4.03 -0.27 -16.35
N VAL A 277 3.24 -0.95 -15.51
CA VAL A 277 3.75 -1.63 -14.31
C VAL A 277 4.78 -2.70 -14.68
N SER A 278 4.51 -3.50 -15.69
CA SER A 278 5.45 -4.53 -16.16
C SER A 278 6.76 -3.92 -16.62
N HIS A 279 6.70 -2.84 -17.40
CA HIS A 279 7.88 -2.19 -17.98
C HIS A 279 8.72 -1.44 -16.93
N ILE A 280 8.08 -0.70 -16.04
CA ILE A 280 8.78 0.19 -15.09
C ILE A 280 9.23 -0.57 -13.85
N TYR A 281 8.40 -1.48 -13.32
CA TYR A 281 8.61 -2.12 -12.04
C TYR A 281 8.99 -3.59 -12.11
N ALA A 282 8.21 -4.43 -12.82
CA ALA A 282 8.36 -5.87 -12.73
C ALA A 282 9.70 -6.42 -13.26
N ALA A 283 10.41 -5.65 -14.09
CA ALA A 283 11.74 -6.01 -14.55
C ALA A 283 12.78 -6.10 -13.42
N ASN A 284 12.59 -5.37 -12.32
CA ASN A 284 13.54 -5.25 -11.21
C ASN A 284 12.88 -5.38 -9.82
N TYR A 285 11.64 -5.82 -9.76
CA TYR A 285 10.88 -6.00 -8.52
C TYR A 285 10.04 -7.27 -8.58
N GLU A 286 10.09 -8.04 -7.50
CA GLU A 286 9.18 -9.16 -7.25
C GLU A 286 8.40 -8.91 -5.96
N GLY A 287 7.09 -9.07 -6.01
CA GLY A 287 6.18 -8.85 -4.89
C GLY A 287 4.88 -8.21 -5.32
N PHE A 288 4.13 -7.74 -4.33
CA PHE A 288 2.88 -7.01 -4.57
C PHE A 288 3.13 -5.52 -4.73
N LEU A 289 2.30 -4.86 -5.53
CA LEU A 289 2.23 -3.41 -5.58
C LEU A 289 0.80 -2.94 -5.89
N GLY A 290 0.47 -1.72 -5.42
CA GLY A 290 -0.77 -1.03 -5.77
C GLY A 290 -0.46 0.25 -6.54
N VAL A 291 -1.22 0.52 -7.59
CA VAL A 291 -1.22 1.80 -8.32
C VAL A 291 -2.46 2.57 -7.90
N ASP A 292 -2.28 3.58 -7.06
CA ASP A 292 -3.38 4.47 -6.65
C ASP A 292 -3.74 5.40 -7.80
N MET A 293 -5.01 5.48 -8.10
CA MET A 293 -5.61 6.24 -9.18
C MET A 293 -6.77 7.09 -8.67
N LEU A 294 -7.13 8.12 -9.42
CA LEU A 294 -8.18 9.04 -9.02
C LEU A 294 -9.06 9.41 -10.20
N LEU A 295 -10.39 9.26 -10.04
CA LEU A 295 -11.35 9.93 -10.91
C LEU A 295 -11.65 11.32 -10.37
N TYR A 296 -11.63 12.31 -11.25
CA TYR A 296 -11.90 13.69 -10.89
C TYR A 296 -12.82 14.37 -11.89
N ASN A 297 -13.49 15.43 -11.43
CA ASN A 297 -14.35 16.28 -12.26
C ASN A 297 -13.53 17.41 -12.86
N ASP A 298 -13.63 17.58 -14.17
CA ASP A 298 -13.08 18.73 -14.87
C ASP A 298 -14.14 19.32 -15.79
N GLY A 299 -14.75 20.41 -15.33
CA GLY A 299 -15.81 21.10 -16.07
C GLY A 299 -17.06 20.25 -16.39
N GLY A 300 -17.42 19.33 -15.48
CA GLY A 300 -18.56 18.41 -15.66
C GLY A 300 -18.22 17.10 -16.39
N THR A 301 -16.95 16.92 -16.74
CA THR A 301 -16.46 15.67 -17.36
C THR A 301 -15.62 14.87 -16.36
N THR A 302 -15.91 13.57 -16.23
CA THR A 302 -15.06 12.67 -15.44
C THR A 302 -13.77 12.38 -16.20
N LYS A 303 -12.63 12.68 -15.59
CA LYS A 303 -11.29 12.40 -16.10
C LYS A 303 -10.52 11.51 -15.13
N LEU A 304 -9.38 10.99 -15.61
CA LEU A 304 -8.54 10.05 -14.86
C LEU A 304 -7.19 10.67 -14.53
N ASN A 305 -6.79 10.60 -13.25
CA ASN A 305 -5.38 10.60 -12.86
C ASN A 305 -4.90 9.14 -12.84
N PRO A 306 -4.03 8.73 -13.78
CA PRO A 306 -3.69 7.33 -13.97
C PRO A 306 -2.66 6.82 -12.98
N CYS A 307 -2.05 7.69 -12.17
CA CYS A 307 -1.06 7.31 -11.16
C CYS A 307 -0.87 8.44 -10.14
N VAL A 308 -1.58 8.39 -9.06
CA VAL A 308 -1.40 9.29 -7.89
C VAL A 308 -0.15 8.87 -7.09
N GLU A 309 0.03 7.54 -6.94
CA GLU A 309 1.15 6.93 -6.22
C GLU A 309 1.29 5.46 -6.61
N VAL A 310 2.51 4.95 -6.60
CA VAL A 310 2.77 3.51 -6.65
C VAL A 310 3.28 3.05 -5.30
N ASN A 311 2.47 2.21 -4.66
CA ASN A 311 2.80 1.57 -3.40
C ASN A 311 3.56 0.27 -3.68
N LEU A 312 4.91 0.31 -3.64
CA LEU A 312 5.76 -0.86 -3.97
C LEU A 312 5.81 -1.85 -2.79
N ARG A 313 4.66 -2.35 -2.43
CA ARG A 313 4.37 -3.26 -1.31
C ARG A 313 2.96 -3.80 -1.41
N ALA A 314 2.61 -4.75 -0.56
CA ALA A 314 1.21 -5.06 -0.30
C ALA A 314 0.48 -3.82 0.27
N THR A 315 -0.81 -3.71 0.02
CA THR A 315 -1.66 -2.57 0.39
C THR A 315 -2.88 -3.04 1.17
N MET A 316 -3.58 -2.13 1.84
CA MET A 316 -4.89 -2.44 2.40
C MET A 316 -5.91 -2.71 1.27
N GLY A 317 -5.71 -2.10 0.10
CA GLY A 317 -6.47 -2.39 -1.11
C GLY A 317 -6.32 -3.84 -1.57
N LEU A 318 -5.10 -4.40 -1.54
CA LEU A 318 -4.87 -5.82 -1.81
C LEU A 318 -5.66 -6.71 -0.84
N VAL A 319 -5.64 -6.39 0.47
CA VAL A 319 -6.42 -7.13 1.47
C VAL A 319 -7.90 -7.08 1.14
N THR A 320 -8.47 -5.88 0.87
CA THR A 320 -9.90 -5.73 0.54
C THR A 320 -10.31 -6.42 -0.74
N CYS A 321 -9.44 -6.38 -1.76
CA CYS A 321 -9.64 -7.05 -3.05
C CYS A 321 -9.70 -8.58 -2.90
N MET A 322 -8.83 -9.15 -2.04
CA MET A 322 -8.72 -10.60 -1.89
C MET A 322 -9.73 -11.16 -0.89
N VAL A 323 -9.96 -10.46 0.23
CA VAL A 323 -10.79 -10.99 1.32
C VAL A 323 -12.26 -11.12 0.94
N GLY A 324 -12.79 -10.25 0.08
CA GLY A 324 -14.19 -10.23 -0.32
C GLY A 324 -14.65 -11.53 -0.97
N GLU A 325 -13.79 -12.15 -1.77
CA GLU A 325 -14.07 -13.41 -2.45
C GLU A 325 -14.10 -14.62 -1.49
N HIS A 326 -13.46 -14.51 -0.32
CA HIS A 326 -13.26 -15.65 0.58
C HIS A 326 -14.23 -15.71 1.75
N ILE A 327 -14.68 -14.56 2.25
CA ILE A 327 -15.42 -14.54 3.53
C ILE A 327 -16.78 -13.84 3.47
N LEU A 328 -17.06 -13.06 2.44
CA LEU A 328 -18.37 -12.44 2.31
C LEU A 328 -19.34 -13.37 1.56
N PRO A 329 -20.58 -13.50 2.04
CA PRO A 329 -21.61 -14.14 1.26
C PRO A 329 -21.78 -13.47 -0.12
N LYS A 330 -22.08 -14.26 -1.13
CA LYS A 330 -22.24 -13.75 -2.51
C LYS A 330 -23.26 -12.60 -2.55
N GLY A 331 -22.85 -11.48 -3.15
CA GLY A 331 -23.67 -10.26 -3.24
C GLY A 331 -23.64 -9.37 -2.00
N THR A 332 -22.90 -9.74 -0.96
CA THR A 332 -22.69 -8.89 0.22
C THR A 332 -21.56 -7.91 -0.02
N VAL A 333 -21.74 -6.68 0.48
CA VAL A 333 -20.76 -5.61 0.47
C VAL A 333 -20.49 -5.19 1.90
N GLY A 334 -19.24 -4.93 2.24
CA GLY A 334 -18.84 -4.44 3.54
C GLY A 334 -17.83 -3.30 3.45
N ARG A 335 -17.44 -2.76 4.59
CA ARG A 335 -16.38 -1.76 4.71
C ARG A 335 -15.24 -2.28 5.56
N PHE A 336 -14.07 -2.40 4.97
CA PHE A 336 -12.83 -2.69 5.69
C PHE A 336 -12.36 -1.45 6.44
N LYS A 337 -11.99 -1.66 7.71
CA LYS A 337 -11.41 -0.62 8.57
C LYS A 337 -10.29 -1.20 9.42
N ILE A 338 -9.32 -0.32 9.73
CA ILE A 338 -8.39 -0.52 10.84
C ILE A 338 -8.78 0.47 11.93
N GLU A 339 -9.04 -0.04 13.11
CA GLU A 339 -9.42 0.75 14.29
C GLU A 339 -8.32 0.69 15.34
N TYR A 340 -8.02 1.83 15.95
CA TYR A 340 -7.14 1.94 17.10
C TYR A 340 -7.96 2.24 18.35
N SER A 341 -7.71 1.49 19.43
CA SER A 341 -8.29 1.75 20.74
C SER A 341 -7.21 1.72 21.83
N LYS A 342 -7.05 2.84 22.53
CA LYS A 342 -6.11 2.92 23.66
C LYS A 342 -6.50 2.00 24.82
N SER A 343 -7.78 1.75 25.01
CA SER A 343 -8.33 0.87 26.05
C SER A 343 -8.53 -0.58 25.60
N GLY A 344 -8.09 -0.93 24.39
CA GLY A 344 -8.36 -2.24 23.78
C GLY A 344 -9.80 -2.39 23.29
N PHE A 345 -10.22 -3.63 23.04
CA PHE A 345 -11.53 -3.99 22.47
C PHE A 345 -12.26 -4.96 23.42
N PRO A 346 -12.91 -4.46 24.47
CA PRO A 346 -13.49 -5.32 25.51
C PRO A 346 -14.72 -6.12 25.05
N VAL A 347 -15.38 -5.67 23.97
CA VAL A 347 -16.59 -6.30 23.43
C VAL A 347 -16.49 -6.43 21.91
N LEU A 348 -16.70 -7.64 21.40
CA LEU A 348 -16.81 -7.88 19.96
C LEU A 348 -18.20 -7.42 19.47
N GLN A 349 -18.23 -6.77 18.32
CA GLN A 349 -19.46 -6.28 17.71
C GLN A 349 -19.98 -7.30 16.68
N GLU A 350 -21.27 -7.65 16.77
CA GLU A 350 -21.91 -8.68 15.93
C GLU A 350 -21.93 -8.32 14.43
N ASN A 351 -21.96 -7.04 14.08
CA ASN A 351 -21.96 -6.56 12.71
C ASN A 351 -20.54 -6.42 12.11
N ARG A 352 -19.51 -7.00 12.75
CA ARG A 352 -18.11 -6.98 12.30
C ARG A 352 -17.58 -8.38 12.06
N ILE A 353 -16.93 -8.57 10.92
CA ILE A 353 -16.11 -9.74 10.65
C ILE A 353 -14.66 -9.34 10.94
N TYR A 354 -14.09 -9.84 12.00
CA TYR A 354 -12.72 -9.53 12.40
C TYR A 354 -11.71 -10.30 11.53
N LEU A 355 -10.77 -9.56 10.95
CA LEU A 355 -9.70 -10.09 10.09
C LEU A 355 -8.39 -10.35 10.85
N THR A 356 -8.33 -9.90 12.09
CA THR A 356 -7.24 -10.15 13.05
C THR A 356 -7.85 -10.49 14.41
N PRO A 357 -7.18 -11.27 15.26
CA PRO A 357 -7.70 -11.62 16.57
C PRO A 357 -7.76 -10.40 17.50
N ILE A 358 -8.69 -10.43 18.41
CA ILE A 358 -8.74 -9.51 19.55
C ILE A 358 -8.23 -10.26 20.78
N LEU A 359 -7.01 -9.96 21.19
CA LEU A 359 -6.35 -10.48 22.37
C LEU A 359 -6.34 -9.41 23.47
N PRO A 360 -6.04 -9.75 24.74
CA PRO A 360 -6.08 -8.79 25.85
C PRO A 360 -5.32 -7.47 25.63
N ASP A 361 -4.16 -7.55 24.98
CA ASP A 361 -3.30 -6.39 24.72
C ASP A 361 -3.46 -5.81 23.31
N THR A 362 -4.53 -6.15 22.57
CA THR A 362 -4.77 -5.64 21.22
C THR A 362 -5.22 -4.18 21.28
N HIS A 363 -4.50 -3.31 20.55
CA HIS A 363 -4.85 -1.91 20.36
C HIS A 363 -5.23 -1.56 18.91
N TYR A 364 -4.80 -2.36 17.94
CA TYR A 364 -5.21 -2.24 16.55
C TYR A 364 -5.99 -3.48 16.12
N CYS A 365 -7.14 -3.30 15.51
CA CYS A 365 -7.85 -4.41 14.88
C CYS A 365 -8.24 -4.08 13.44
N ALA A 366 -8.25 -5.10 12.59
CA ALA A 366 -8.77 -5.01 11.24
C ALA A 366 -10.08 -5.81 11.15
N TYR A 367 -11.10 -5.19 10.56
CA TYR A 367 -12.41 -5.82 10.42
C TYR A 367 -13.16 -5.34 9.18
N ILE A 368 -14.18 -6.09 8.79
CA ILE A 368 -15.19 -5.68 7.81
C ILE A 368 -16.47 -5.38 8.59
N GLY A 369 -16.92 -4.12 8.53
CA GLY A 369 -18.24 -3.72 9.00
C GLY A 369 -19.29 -4.11 7.94
N LEU A 370 -20.35 -4.80 8.38
CA LEU A 370 -21.53 -5.09 7.58
C LEU A 370 -22.56 -4.01 7.87
N GLY A 371 -23.03 -3.31 6.83
CA GLY A 371 -24.02 -2.22 6.95
C GLY A 371 -25.41 -2.70 7.21
#